data_2f2e3a99ae5117d469647d0681f46ac4
#
_entry.id   2f2e3a99ae5117d469647d0681f46ac4
#
_cell.length_a   1.000
_cell.length_b   1.000
_cell.length_c   1.000
_cell.angle_alpha   90.00
_cell.angle_beta   90.00
_cell.angle_gamma   90.00
#
_symmetry.space_group_name_H-M   'P 1'
#
loop_
_entity.id
_entity.type
_entity.pdbx_description
1 polymer ?
#
loop_
_entity_poly.entity_id
_entity_poly.type
_entity_poly.pdbx_seq_one_letter_code
_entity_poly.pdbx_strand_id
1 'polypeptide(L)'
;MSRRLLAADVRHLPPGEVIPAGTEVIDGVPTAALTVLAALRGSIEVGVWQMTAGGVRDVEGDEVFLVLDGHATVRFDDGETVELRPGALVRLCAGEQTEWRVHETLRKLYVST
;
A
#
# COMPACT_ATOMS: atom_id res chain seq x y z
N MET A 1 25.07 14.13 2.83
CA MET A 1 23.72 13.51 2.56
C MET A 1 23.59 13.28 1.08
N SER A 2 23.20 12.08 0.71
CA SER A 2 23.01 11.75 -0.71
C SER A 2 21.65 12.23 -1.19
N ARG A 3 21.60 12.75 -2.43
CA ARG A 3 20.34 13.02 -3.13
C ARG A 3 19.84 11.79 -3.90
N ARG A 4 20.64 10.73 -3.96
CA ARG A 4 20.31 9.50 -4.69
C ARG A 4 19.77 8.42 -3.78
N LEU A 5 20.28 8.32 -2.55
CA LEU A 5 19.79 7.37 -1.56
C LEU A 5 18.53 7.94 -0.90
N LEU A 6 17.37 7.43 -1.30
CA LEU A 6 16.07 7.89 -0.80
C LEU A 6 15.76 7.31 0.57
N ALA A 7 16.22 6.10 0.83
CA ALA A 7 16.09 5.43 2.12
C ALA A 7 17.14 4.34 2.21
N ALA A 8 17.81 4.25 3.36
CA ALA A 8 18.82 3.20 3.59
C ALA A 8 18.16 1.82 3.65
N ASP A 9 16.94 1.75 4.21
CA ASP A 9 16.16 0.53 4.29
C ASP A 9 14.67 0.88 4.37
N VAL A 10 13.96 0.66 3.28
CA VAL A 10 12.52 0.99 3.19
C VAL A 10 11.65 0.16 4.13
N ARG A 11 12.17 -0.96 4.63
CA ARG A 11 11.43 -1.80 5.59
C ARG A 11 11.32 -1.16 6.96
N HIS A 12 12.21 -0.22 7.28
CA HIS A 12 12.35 0.38 8.61
C HIS A 12 12.13 1.90 8.63
N LEU A 13 11.45 2.43 7.63
CA LEU A 13 11.08 3.84 7.65
C LEU A 13 10.05 4.10 8.76
N PRO A 14 10.16 5.24 9.47
CA PRO A 14 9.11 5.62 10.41
C PRO A 14 7.80 5.82 9.67
N PRO A 15 6.65 5.67 10.38
CA PRO A 15 5.35 5.98 9.79
C PRO A 15 5.35 7.40 9.23
N GLY A 16 4.80 7.55 8.04
CA GLY A 16 4.70 8.84 7.38
C GLY A 16 3.46 9.62 7.78
N GLU A 17 2.95 10.40 6.84
CA GLU A 17 1.73 11.16 7.02
C GLU A 17 0.54 10.22 7.16
N VAL A 18 -0.31 10.46 8.18
CA VAL A 18 -1.54 9.69 8.37
C VAL A 18 -2.53 10.04 7.26
N ILE A 19 -3.07 9.02 6.62
CA ILE A 19 -4.05 9.14 5.55
C ILE A 19 -5.27 8.28 5.86
N PRO A 20 -6.42 8.49 5.19
CA PRO A 20 -7.56 7.60 5.33
C PRO A 20 -7.20 6.15 4.97
N ALA A 21 -7.68 5.21 5.75
CA ALA A 21 -7.53 3.78 5.47
C ALA A 21 -8.66 3.35 4.51
N GLY A 22 -8.38 3.42 3.21
CA GLY A 22 -9.36 3.12 2.17
C GLY A 22 -10.47 4.16 2.05
N THR A 23 -11.50 3.84 1.29
CA THR A 23 -12.70 4.69 1.13
C THR A 23 -13.75 4.40 2.19
N GLU A 24 -13.75 3.19 2.76
CA GLU A 24 -14.68 2.76 3.79
C GLU A 24 -14.01 1.72 4.70
N VAL A 25 -14.09 1.93 6.00
CA VAL A 25 -13.67 0.93 6.98
C VAL A 25 -14.81 -0.05 7.21
N ILE A 26 -14.55 -1.34 7.06
CA ILE A 26 -15.56 -2.40 7.21
C ILE A 26 -15.31 -3.30 8.41
N ASP A 27 -14.12 -3.25 9.00
CA ASP A 27 -13.77 -4.05 10.17
C ASP A 27 -12.61 -3.41 10.95
N GLY A 28 -12.73 -3.41 12.28
CA GLY A 28 -11.70 -2.89 13.17
C GLY A 28 -11.52 -1.38 13.11
N VAL A 29 -10.36 -0.92 13.55
CA VAL A 29 -9.98 0.49 13.57
C VAL A 29 -8.60 0.63 12.90
N PRO A 30 -8.49 0.31 11.61
CA PRO A 30 -7.19 0.41 10.93
C PRO A 30 -6.77 1.86 10.75
N THR A 31 -5.47 2.08 10.81
CA THR A 31 -4.85 3.36 10.46
C THR A 31 -3.90 3.15 9.29
N ALA A 32 -3.80 4.14 8.43
CA ALA A 32 -2.88 4.10 7.31
C ALA A 32 -1.95 5.31 7.32
N ALA A 33 -0.76 5.14 6.79
CA ALA A 33 0.23 6.20 6.69
C ALA A 33 1.03 6.05 5.39
N LEU A 34 1.55 7.17 4.91
CA LEU A 34 2.20 7.27 3.61
C LEU A 34 3.46 8.11 3.71
N THR A 35 4.55 7.62 3.15
CA THR A 35 5.78 8.40 2.96
C THR A 35 6.10 8.45 1.48
N VAL A 36 6.05 9.63 0.89
CA VAL A 36 6.47 9.82 -0.50
C VAL A 36 7.99 9.95 -0.53
N LEU A 37 8.65 9.09 -1.29
CA LEU A 37 10.11 9.05 -1.41
C LEU A 37 10.61 9.80 -2.64
N ALA A 38 9.86 9.75 -3.73
CA ALA A 38 10.23 10.43 -4.97
C ALA A 38 9.01 10.71 -5.83
N ALA A 39 9.07 11.81 -6.57
CA ALA A 39 8.15 12.09 -7.67
C ALA A 39 8.97 12.11 -8.96
N LEU A 40 8.59 11.30 -9.92
CA LEU A 40 9.27 11.16 -11.20
C LEU A 40 8.46 11.85 -12.31
N ARG A 41 9.04 11.93 -13.51
CA ARG A 41 8.35 12.52 -14.66
C ARG A 41 7.05 11.79 -14.98
N GLY A 42 6.06 12.52 -15.49
CA GLY A 42 4.78 11.94 -15.89
C GLY A 42 3.87 11.60 -14.72
N SER A 43 4.03 12.28 -13.61
CA SER A 43 3.22 12.09 -12.39
C SER A 43 3.42 10.73 -11.72
N ILE A 44 4.59 10.13 -11.89
CA ILE A 44 4.94 8.87 -11.23
C ILE A 44 5.43 9.16 -9.82
N GLU A 45 4.80 8.52 -8.85
CA GLU A 45 5.15 8.65 -7.45
C GLU A 45 5.69 7.32 -6.91
N VAL A 46 6.77 7.40 -6.14
CA VAL A 46 7.35 6.25 -5.43
C VAL A 46 7.28 6.52 -3.94
N GLY A 47 6.74 5.58 -3.19
CA GLY A 47 6.61 5.75 -1.76
C GLY A 47 6.43 4.46 -1.01
N VAL A 48 6.27 4.60 0.30
CA VAL A 48 5.97 3.50 1.22
C VAL A 48 4.64 3.80 1.89
N TRP A 49 3.75 2.82 1.84
CA TRP A 49 2.44 2.86 2.47
C TRP A 49 2.35 1.76 3.50
N GLN A 50 1.70 2.05 4.62
CA GLN A 50 1.40 1.01 5.60
C GLN A 50 -0.02 1.14 6.13
N MET A 51 -0.56 0.03 6.60
CA MET A 51 -1.86 -0.04 7.23
C MET A 51 -1.83 -1.06 8.36
N THR A 52 -2.38 -0.68 9.51
CA THR A 52 -2.56 -1.58 10.64
C THR A 52 -3.72 -2.54 10.41
N ALA A 53 -3.83 -3.58 11.26
CA ALA A 53 -4.83 -4.62 11.11
C ALA A 53 -6.26 -4.06 11.05
N GLY A 54 -7.06 -4.62 10.16
CA GLY A 54 -8.45 -4.24 9.95
C GLY A 54 -8.89 -4.50 8.52
N GLY A 55 -10.14 -4.18 8.23
CA GLY A 55 -10.73 -4.34 6.89
C GLY A 55 -11.19 -3.02 6.31
N VAL A 56 -10.93 -2.81 5.03
CA VAL A 56 -11.37 -1.62 4.29
C VAL A 56 -11.83 -1.98 2.89
N ARG A 57 -12.70 -1.15 2.32
CA ARG A 57 -12.94 -1.11 0.87
C ARG A 57 -12.18 0.04 0.28
N ASP A 58 -11.77 -0.11 -0.97
CA ASP A 58 -11.07 0.94 -1.71
C ASP A 58 -11.42 0.91 -3.19
N VAL A 59 -11.15 2.02 -3.86
CA VAL A 59 -11.16 2.14 -5.32
C VAL A 59 -9.74 2.50 -5.71
N GLU A 60 -9.12 1.66 -6.54
CA GLU A 60 -7.70 1.74 -6.82
C GLU A 60 -7.36 2.73 -7.94
N GLY A 61 -6.13 3.23 -7.90
CA GLY A 61 -5.48 3.88 -9.03
C GLY A 61 -4.53 2.90 -9.73
N ASP A 62 -3.83 3.38 -10.76
CA ASP A 62 -2.79 2.59 -11.41
C ASP A 62 -1.56 2.52 -10.51
N GLU A 63 -1.19 1.32 -10.14
CA GLU A 63 -0.12 1.10 -9.17
C GLU A 63 0.50 -0.28 -9.34
N VAL A 64 1.81 -0.36 -9.08
CA VAL A 64 2.50 -1.62 -8.82
C VAL A 64 3.10 -1.52 -7.43
N PHE A 65 2.96 -2.55 -6.62
CA PHE A 65 3.56 -2.52 -5.28
C PHE A 65 4.23 -3.85 -4.92
N LEU A 66 5.25 -3.73 -4.08
CA LEU A 66 5.97 -4.84 -3.48
C LEU A 66 5.68 -4.85 -1.99
N VAL A 67 5.22 -5.98 -1.47
CA VAL A 67 5.01 -6.15 -0.03
C VAL A 67 6.37 -6.31 0.65
N LEU A 68 6.62 -5.45 1.64
CA LEU A 68 7.86 -5.42 2.42
C LEU A 68 7.71 -6.18 3.74
N ASP A 69 6.51 -6.12 4.35
CA ASP A 69 6.24 -6.69 5.66
C ASP A 69 4.74 -6.89 5.84
N GLY A 70 4.36 -7.81 6.73
CA GLY A 70 2.99 -8.03 7.11
C GLY A 70 2.28 -9.13 6.33
N HIS A 71 0.97 -9.22 6.57
CA HIS A 71 0.11 -10.20 5.94
C HIS A 71 -1.27 -9.60 5.73
N ALA A 72 -1.80 -9.75 4.52
CA ALA A 72 -3.14 -9.30 4.16
C ALA A 72 -3.74 -10.16 3.06
N THR A 73 -5.04 -10.02 2.89
CA THR A 73 -5.80 -10.63 1.78
C THR A 73 -6.51 -9.50 1.05
N VAL A 74 -6.38 -9.44 -0.27
CA VAL A 74 -7.12 -8.49 -1.12
C VAL A 74 -8.08 -9.26 -1.98
N ARG A 75 -9.34 -8.86 -1.96
CA ARG A 75 -10.38 -9.39 -2.83
C ARG A 75 -10.79 -8.33 -3.83
N PHE A 76 -10.80 -8.71 -5.10
CA PHE A 76 -11.25 -7.86 -6.20
C PHE A 76 -12.73 -8.12 -6.50
N ASP A 77 -13.39 -7.16 -7.14
CA ASP A 77 -14.82 -7.27 -7.47
C ASP A 77 -15.14 -8.35 -8.52
N ASP A 78 -14.13 -8.82 -9.27
CA ASP A 78 -14.28 -9.99 -10.14
C ASP A 78 -14.24 -11.33 -9.39
N GLY A 79 -14.01 -11.29 -8.08
CA GLY A 79 -13.93 -12.46 -7.21
C GLY A 79 -12.53 -13.00 -6.96
N GLU A 80 -11.52 -12.51 -7.67
CA GLU A 80 -10.14 -12.91 -7.41
C GLU A 80 -9.71 -12.49 -6.01
N THR A 81 -9.02 -13.38 -5.32
CA THR A 81 -8.44 -13.13 -4.01
C THR A 81 -6.93 -13.32 -4.10
N VAL A 82 -6.18 -12.36 -3.61
CA VAL A 82 -4.72 -12.36 -3.62
C VAL A 82 -4.21 -12.30 -2.18
N GLU A 83 -3.35 -13.25 -1.84
CA GLU A 83 -2.64 -13.24 -0.56
C GLU A 83 -1.40 -12.35 -0.66
N LEU A 84 -1.25 -11.45 0.32
CA LEU A 84 -0.12 -10.54 0.41
C LEU A 84 0.80 -10.95 1.55
N ARG A 85 2.01 -11.34 1.19
CA ARG A 85 3.10 -11.65 2.12
C ARG A 85 4.37 -10.96 1.63
N PRO A 86 5.40 -10.79 2.47
CA PRO A 86 6.65 -10.17 2.04
C PRO A 86 7.19 -10.82 0.75
N GLY A 87 7.50 -9.98 -0.23
CA GLY A 87 7.96 -10.41 -1.56
C GLY A 87 6.86 -10.47 -2.63
N ALA A 88 5.59 -10.38 -2.27
CA ALA A 88 4.52 -10.32 -3.26
C ALA A 88 4.61 -9.03 -4.07
N LEU A 89 4.56 -9.16 -5.39
CA LEU A 89 4.53 -8.04 -6.32
C LEU A 89 3.18 -8.03 -7.02
N VAL A 90 2.44 -6.93 -6.90
CA VAL A 90 1.03 -6.86 -7.32
C VAL A 90 0.79 -5.63 -8.20
N ARG A 91 -0.04 -5.80 -9.23
CA ARG A 91 -0.54 -4.72 -10.07
C ARG A 91 -1.98 -4.39 -9.69
N LEU A 92 -2.26 -3.09 -9.47
CA LEU A 92 -3.61 -2.55 -9.35
C LEU A 92 -3.89 -1.66 -10.56
N CYS A 93 -5.10 -1.74 -11.11
CA CYS A 93 -5.52 -0.89 -12.22
C CYS A 93 -6.55 0.12 -11.76
N ALA A 94 -6.50 1.32 -12.35
CA ALA A 94 -7.42 2.40 -12.01
C ALA A 94 -8.88 1.94 -12.12
N GLY A 95 -9.67 2.25 -11.08
CA GLY A 95 -11.10 1.94 -11.02
C GLY A 95 -11.43 0.58 -10.44
N GLU A 96 -10.45 -0.29 -10.21
CA GLU A 96 -10.72 -1.58 -9.56
C GLU A 96 -11.25 -1.34 -8.14
N GLN A 97 -12.30 -2.06 -7.79
CA GLN A 97 -12.86 -2.04 -6.44
C GLN A 97 -12.31 -3.23 -5.67
N THR A 98 -11.80 -2.95 -4.48
CA THR A 98 -11.10 -3.95 -3.67
C THR A 98 -11.61 -3.96 -2.24
N GLU A 99 -11.45 -5.10 -1.59
CA GLU A 99 -11.64 -5.25 -0.15
C GLU A 99 -10.35 -5.80 0.43
N TRP A 100 -9.76 -5.04 1.35
CA TRP A 100 -8.50 -5.38 2.01
C TRP A 100 -8.78 -5.88 3.41
N ARG A 101 -8.22 -7.04 3.73
CA ARG A 101 -8.22 -7.57 5.09
C ARG A 101 -6.77 -7.69 5.55
N VAL A 102 -6.34 -6.72 6.35
CA VAL A 102 -4.99 -6.72 6.90
C VAL A 102 -4.99 -7.48 8.21
N HIS A 103 -4.22 -8.55 8.27
CA HIS A 103 -4.11 -9.42 9.45
C HIS A 103 -2.97 -9.00 10.36
N GLU A 104 -1.83 -8.62 9.77
CA GLU A 104 -0.67 -8.05 10.45
C GLU A 104 -0.29 -6.78 9.71
N THR A 105 0.13 -5.74 10.42
CA THR A 105 0.48 -4.45 9.81
C THR A 105 1.22 -4.64 8.50
N LEU A 106 0.60 -4.18 7.43
CA LEU A 106 1.09 -4.32 6.07
C LEU A 106 1.90 -3.10 5.69
N ARG A 107 3.07 -3.33 5.11
CA ARG A 107 3.91 -2.27 4.54
C ARG A 107 4.23 -2.63 3.10
N LYS A 108 4.07 -1.68 2.19
CA LYS A 108 4.37 -1.88 0.78
C LYS A 108 5.16 -0.70 0.21
N LEU A 109 6.07 -1.02 -0.71
CA LEU A 109 6.70 -0.05 -1.60
C LEU A 109 5.86 0.04 -2.85
N TYR A 110 5.37 1.23 -3.20
CA TYR A 110 4.51 1.41 -4.36
C TYR A 110 5.13 2.35 -5.39
N VAL A 111 4.76 2.11 -6.64
CA VAL A 111 4.98 3.01 -7.77
C VAL A 111 3.63 3.25 -8.40
N SER A 112 3.18 4.50 -8.40
CA SER A 112 1.85 4.86 -8.89
C SER A 112 1.87 6.08 -9.79
N THR A 113 0.84 6.21 -10.58
CA THR A 113 0.64 7.39 -11.43
C THR A 113 -0.40 8.33 -10.85
#